data_ebcff99a906f64f5b354ad38463e4a8f
#
_entry.id   ebcff99a906f64f5b354ad38463e4a8f
#
_cell.length_a   1.000
_cell.length_b   1.000
_cell.length_c   1.000
_cell.angle_alpha   90.00
_cell.angle_beta   90.00
_cell.angle_gamma   90.00
#
_symmetry.space_group_name_H-M   'P 1'
#
loop_
_entity.id
_entity.type
_entity.pdbx_description
1 polymer ?
#
loop_
_entity_poly.entity_id
_entity_poly.type
_entity_poly.pdbx_seq_one_letter_code
_entity_poly.pdbx_strand_id
1 'polypeptide(L)'
;MIVNSRKVVLFFFSLSVAVTASAAEPLKVETREVTAKILYEAPITGGHLPELKGKYKMRITEITIAPGGHVGHHNHLGPGIRQMTAGEMEYILPDKTVIYRAGDFFFETGDVSHHVNNKTDAPNAHLLFEILPVDLKGASLIPPRDKAPQ
;
A
#
# COMPACT_ATOMS: atom_id res chain seq x y z
N MET A 1 -58.22 -53.35 33.08
CA MET A 1 -57.14 -53.54 32.12
C MET A 1 -56.62 -52.16 31.81
N ILE A 2 -55.51 -51.75 32.49
CA ILE A 2 -54.97 -50.39 32.42
C ILE A 2 -53.71 -50.47 31.54
N VAL A 3 -53.77 -49.78 30.36
CA VAL A 3 -52.63 -49.70 29.45
C VAL A 3 -51.83 -48.45 29.79
N ASN A 4 -50.60 -48.66 30.32
CA ASN A 4 -49.65 -47.59 30.62
C ASN A 4 -48.85 -47.21 29.36
N SER A 5 -49.15 -46.02 28.81
CA SER A 5 -48.39 -45.45 27.67
C SER A 5 -47.15 -44.69 28.17
N ARG A 6 -45.95 -45.26 27.98
CA ARG A 6 -44.69 -44.59 28.25
C ARG A 6 -44.39 -43.65 27.12
N LYS A 7 -44.39 -42.33 27.39
CA LYS A 7 -43.88 -41.31 26.46
C LYS A 7 -42.35 -41.32 26.48
N VAL A 8 -41.73 -41.63 25.32
CA VAL A 8 -40.29 -41.48 25.08
C VAL A 8 -40.06 -40.03 24.64
N VAL A 9 -39.31 -39.27 25.42
CA VAL A 9 -38.86 -37.93 25.06
C VAL A 9 -37.47 -38.04 24.46
N LEU A 10 -37.35 -37.84 23.13
CA LEU A 10 -36.06 -37.74 22.46
C LEU A 10 -35.52 -36.30 22.60
N PHE A 11 -34.41 -36.16 23.30
CA PHE A 11 -33.63 -34.92 23.31
C PHE A 11 -32.69 -34.90 22.09
N PHE A 12 -32.96 -33.98 21.15
CA PHE A 12 -31.99 -33.67 20.11
C PHE A 12 -30.99 -32.65 20.61
N PHE A 13 -29.75 -33.07 20.84
CA PHE A 13 -28.62 -32.16 21.04
C PHE A 13 -28.16 -31.61 19.72
N SER A 14 -28.47 -30.36 19.44
CA SER A 14 -27.93 -29.62 18.27
C SER A 14 -26.55 -29.11 18.61
N LEU A 15 -25.50 -29.73 18.02
CA LEU A 15 -24.12 -29.27 18.15
C LEU A 15 -23.87 -28.14 17.15
N SER A 16 -23.97 -26.90 17.63
CA SER A 16 -23.61 -25.72 16.80
C SER A 16 -22.08 -25.56 16.78
N VAL A 17 -21.47 -25.91 15.65
CA VAL A 17 -20.05 -25.60 15.41
C VAL A 17 -19.96 -24.13 15.00
N ALA A 18 -19.47 -23.28 15.88
CA ALA A 18 -19.12 -21.90 15.57
C ALA A 18 -17.85 -21.90 14.72
N VAL A 19 -17.99 -21.68 13.42
CA VAL A 19 -16.84 -21.39 12.53
C VAL A 19 -16.41 -19.96 12.80
N THR A 20 -15.34 -19.78 13.56
CA THR A 20 -14.68 -18.48 13.70
C THR A 20 -13.93 -18.21 12.40
N ALA A 21 -14.49 -17.34 11.55
CA ALA A 21 -13.74 -16.78 10.43
C ALA A 21 -12.59 -15.94 10.99
N SER A 22 -11.36 -16.44 10.91
CA SER A 22 -10.16 -15.64 11.14
C SER A 22 -10.11 -14.59 10.06
N ALA A 23 -10.26 -13.32 10.39
CA ALA A 23 -9.99 -12.23 9.46
C ALA A 23 -8.50 -12.31 9.11
N ALA A 24 -8.20 -12.58 7.84
CA ALA A 24 -6.82 -12.52 7.35
C ALA A 24 -6.27 -11.11 7.62
N GLU A 25 -5.09 -11.04 8.25
CA GLU A 25 -4.37 -9.77 8.41
C GLU A 25 -4.21 -9.11 7.04
N PRO A 26 -4.43 -7.78 6.93
CA PRO A 26 -4.22 -7.10 5.66
C PRO A 26 -2.77 -7.29 5.21
N LEU A 27 -2.59 -7.72 3.96
CA LEU A 27 -1.27 -7.89 3.35
C LEU A 27 -0.51 -6.56 3.46
N LYS A 28 0.64 -6.58 4.14
CA LYS A 28 1.53 -5.43 4.26
C LYS A 28 2.59 -5.50 3.18
N VAL A 29 2.96 -4.33 2.65
CA VAL A 29 4.12 -4.23 1.77
C VAL A 29 5.38 -4.45 2.60
N GLU A 30 6.23 -5.38 2.16
CA GLU A 30 7.51 -5.63 2.82
C GLU A 30 8.46 -4.45 2.59
N THR A 31 9.08 -3.99 3.67
CA THR A 31 10.12 -2.94 3.59
C THR A 31 11.29 -3.33 4.49
N ARG A 32 12.52 -3.09 4.01
CA ARG A 32 13.75 -3.31 4.77
C ARG A 32 14.68 -2.12 4.61
N GLU A 33 15.21 -1.61 5.73
CA GLU A 33 16.16 -0.49 5.76
C GLU A 33 15.62 0.75 5.02
N VAL A 34 14.33 1.05 5.19
CA VAL A 34 13.62 2.18 4.57
C VAL A 34 13.15 3.12 5.66
N THR A 35 13.43 4.40 5.48
CA THR A 35 12.87 5.49 6.30
C THR A 35 11.99 6.38 5.41
N ALA A 36 10.79 6.70 5.88
CA ALA A 36 9.88 7.62 5.21
C ALA A 36 9.45 8.73 6.17
N LYS A 37 9.57 9.98 5.74
CA LYS A 37 9.22 11.17 6.53
C LYS A 37 8.32 12.08 5.70
N ILE A 38 7.10 12.33 6.17
CA ILE A 38 6.23 13.34 5.57
C ILE A 38 6.83 14.72 5.86
N LEU A 39 7.22 15.44 4.82
CA LEU A 39 7.76 16.80 4.91
C LEU A 39 6.66 17.84 4.86
N TYR A 40 5.62 17.58 4.06
CA TYR A 40 4.51 18.50 3.88
C TYR A 40 3.25 17.76 3.46
N GLU A 41 2.12 18.24 3.93
CA GLU A 41 0.80 17.72 3.54
C GLU A 41 -0.24 18.84 3.63
N ALA A 42 -1.03 19.02 2.58
CA ALA A 42 -2.10 20.02 2.55
C ALA A 42 -3.31 19.55 1.73
N PRO A 43 -4.55 19.74 2.23
CA PRO A 43 -5.76 19.53 1.44
C PRO A 43 -5.81 20.42 0.21
N ILE A 44 -6.32 19.91 -0.90
CA ILE A 44 -6.62 20.71 -2.09
C ILE A 44 -7.97 21.40 -1.87
N THR A 45 -7.94 22.70 -1.51
CA THR A 45 -9.13 23.45 -1.13
C THR A 45 -9.58 24.46 -2.19
N GLY A 46 -8.77 24.70 -3.22
CA GLY A 46 -9.01 25.73 -4.24
C GLY A 46 -8.53 25.36 -5.63
N GLY A 47 -8.51 26.34 -6.54
CA GLY A 47 -8.12 26.16 -7.93
C GLY A 47 -9.28 25.83 -8.86
N HIS A 48 -8.96 25.63 -10.15
CA HIS A 48 -9.92 25.38 -11.22
C HIS A 48 -10.08 23.89 -11.56
N LEU A 49 -9.75 22.99 -10.60
CA LEU A 49 -9.94 21.54 -10.71
C LEU A 49 -10.93 21.08 -9.63
N PRO A 50 -12.23 21.31 -9.84
CA PRO A 50 -13.27 21.05 -8.83
C PRO A 50 -13.33 19.58 -8.41
N GLU A 51 -12.89 18.65 -9.27
CA GLU A 51 -12.84 17.22 -9.02
C GLU A 51 -11.90 16.86 -7.86
N LEU A 52 -10.85 17.67 -7.65
CA LEU A 52 -9.85 17.45 -6.59
C LEU A 52 -10.21 18.12 -5.27
N LYS A 53 -11.01 19.20 -5.34
CA LYS A 53 -11.31 20.06 -4.18
C LYS A 53 -12.01 19.30 -3.06
N GLY A 54 -11.40 19.31 -1.87
CA GLY A 54 -11.95 18.70 -0.66
C GLY A 54 -11.90 17.18 -0.63
N LYS A 55 -11.53 16.52 -1.73
CA LYS A 55 -11.44 15.05 -1.84
C LYS A 55 -10.00 14.54 -1.74
N TYR A 56 -9.05 15.39 -2.10
CA TYR A 56 -7.63 15.03 -2.19
C TYR A 56 -6.76 16.03 -1.45
N LYS A 57 -5.54 15.60 -1.20
CA LYS A 57 -4.44 16.39 -0.65
C LYS A 57 -3.18 16.19 -1.47
N MET A 58 -2.30 17.18 -1.43
CA MET A 58 -0.91 17.05 -1.86
C MET A 58 -0.08 16.58 -0.68
N ARG A 59 0.86 15.66 -0.91
CA ARG A 59 1.84 15.22 0.08
C ARG A 59 3.23 15.20 -0.54
N ILE A 60 4.21 15.60 0.25
CA ILE A 60 5.63 15.42 -0.04
C ILE A 60 6.20 14.50 1.03
N THR A 61 6.75 13.38 0.60
CA THR A 61 7.44 12.41 1.49
C THR A 61 8.90 12.30 1.06
N GLU A 62 9.82 12.46 2.01
CA GLU A 62 11.22 12.08 1.82
C GLU A 62 11.37 10.60 2.18
N ILE A 63 11.99 9.85 1.28
CA ILE A 63 12.24 8.42 1.45
C ILE A 63 13.72 8.18 1.32
N THR A 64 14.31 7.48 2.29
CA THR A 64 15.71 7.06 2.27
C THR A 64 15.76 5.54 2.35
N ILE A 65 16.58 4.92 1.50
CA ILE A 65 16.83 3.48 1.48
C ILE A 65 18.31 3.26 1.73
N ALA A 66 18.64 2.63 2.86
CA ALA A 66 20.02 2.31 3.20
C ALA A 66 20.62 1.21 2.28
N PRO A 67 21.93 0.99 2.29
CA PRO A 67 22.57 -0.08 1.53
C PRO A 67 21.90 -1.45 1.74
N GLY A 68 21.57 -2.14 0.66
CA GLY A 68 20.86 -3.43 0.70
C GLY A 68 19.39 -3.35 1.13
N GLY A 69 18.86 -2.13 1.33
CA GLY A 69 17.44 -1.91 1.62
C GLY A 69 16.55 -2.10 0.39
N HIS A 70 15.26 -2.33 0.64
CA HIS A 70 14.29 -2.51 -0.44
C HIS A 70 12.86 -2.20 0.03
N VAL A 71 12.00 -1.91 -0.95
CA VAL A 71 10.55 -1.96 -0.82
C VAL A 71 10.04 -3.06 -1.74
N GLY A 72 9.38 -4.06 -1.19
CA GLY A 72 8.81 -5.19 -1.92
C GLY A 72 7.75 -4.76 -2.94
N HIS A 73 7.17 -5.72 -3.66
CA HIS A 73 6.15 -5.43 -4.66
C HIS A 73 4.97 -4.65 -4.07
N HIS A 74 4.63 -3.53 -4.70
CA HIS A 74 3.56 -2.65 -4.24
C HIS A 74 3.00 -1.78 -5.39
N ASN A 75 1.86 -1.17 -5.08
CA ASN A 75 1.24 -0.09 -5.83
C ASN A 75 1.14 1.15 -4.93
N HIS A 76 0.70 2.27 -5.47
CA HIS A 76 0.38 3.49 -4.72
C HIS A 76 -1.11 3.82 -4.80
N LEU A 77 -1.64 4.48 -3.76
CA LEU A 77 -3.04 4.93 -3.73
C LEU A 77 -3.34 6.08 -4.70
N GLY A 78 -2.32 6.81 -5.12
CA GLY A 78 -2.46 7.92 -6.04
C GLY A 78 -1.24 8.08 -6.93
N PRO A 79 -1.36 8.89 -8.01
CA PRO A 79 -0.24 9.21 -8.87
C PRO A 79 0.77 10.07 -8.15
N GLY A 80 2.04 9.95 -8.54
CA GLY A 80 3.11 10.72 -7.94
C GLY A 80 4.27 10.99 -8.88
N ILE A 81 5.03 12.04 -8.57
CA ILE A 81 6.31 12.34 -9.20
C ILE A 81 7.39 12.09 -8.16
N ARG A 82 8.44 11.38 -8.56
CA ARG A 82 9.63 11.21 -7.75
C ARG A 82 10.78 12.05 -8.28
N GLN A 83 11.55 12.59 -7.34
CA GLN A 83 12.82 13.26 -7.62
C GLN A 83 13.90 12.58 -6.81
N MET A 84 14.85 11.95 -7.47
CA MET A 84 16.04 11.42 -6.81
C MET A 84 16.92 12.56 -6.30
N THR A 85 17.18 12.62 -5.00
CA THR A 85 17.99 13.66 -4.37
C THR A 85 19.40 13.19 -4.04
N ALA A 86 19.59 11.87 -3.88
CA ALA A 86 20.91 11.28 -3.60
C ALA A 86 20.97 9.82 -4.07
N GLY A 87 22.18 9.37 -4.42
CA GLY A 87 22.48 7.96 -4.70
C GLY A 87 21.84 7.43 -5.97
N GLU A 88 21.66 6.10 -5.97
CA GLU A 88 21.12 5.33 -7.09
C GLU A 88 20.05 4.36 -6.58
N MET A 89 18.98 4.17 -7.33
CA MET A 89 17.89 3.25 -7.03
C MET A 89 17.60 2.34 -8.23
N GLU A 90 17.56 1.04 -8.00
CA GLU A 90 17.06 0.07 -8.95
C GLU A 90 15.53 0.02 -8.84
N TYR A 91 14.83 0.39 -9.92
CA TYR A 91 13.38 0.41 -10.02
C TYR A 91 12.92 -0.69 -10.97
N ILE A 92 12.20 -1.68 -10.46
CA ILE A 92 11.89 -2.92 -11.15
C ILE A 92 10.39 -2.97 -11.44
N LEU A 93 10.08 -2.89 -12.71
CA LEU A 93 8.75 -3.00 -13.32
C LEU A 93 8.53 -4.43 -13.84
N PRO A 94 7.30 -4.84 -14.16
CA PRO A 94 7.02 -6.17 -14.70
C PRO A 94 7.78 -6.52 -15.97
N ASP A 95 8.11 -5.52 -16.80
CA ASP A 95 8.71 -5.68 -18.13
C ASP A 95 10.15 -5.19 -18.22
N LYS A 96 10.64 -4.44 -17.24
CA LYS A 96 11.98 -3.84 -17.28
C LYS A 96 12.49 -3.42 -15.91
N THR A 97 13.79 -3.21 -15.85
CA THR A 97 14.46 -2.55 -14.71
C THR A 97 15.03 -1.22 -15.19
N VAL A 98 14.83 -0.17 -14.40
CA VAL A 98 15.35 1.17 -14.64
C VAL A 98 16.23 1.57 -13.45
N ILE A 99 17.39 2.18 -13.75
CA ILE A 99 18.25 2.76 -12.71
C ILE A 99 18.03 4.27 -12.69
N TYR A 100 17.52 4.77 -11.59
CA TYR A 100 17.38 6.20 -11.34
C TYR A 100 18.52 6.71 -10.45
N ARG A 101 19.05 7.90 -10.77
CA ARG A 101 20.18 8.54 -10.09
C ARG A 101 19.81 9.91 -9.56
N ALA A 102 20.60 10.43 -8.67
CA ALA A 102 20.45 11.80 -8.15
C ALA A 102 20.28 12.80 -9.32
N GLY A 103 19.22 13.61 -9.26
CA GLY A 103 18.80 14.54 -10.32
C GLY A 103 17.69 14.03 -11.24
N ASP A 104 17.45 12.72 -11.31
CA ASP A 104 16.40 12.14 -12.14
C ASP A 104 15.01 12.42 -11.57
N PHE A 105 14.05 12.56 -12.50
CA PHE A 105 12.62 12.61 -12.20
C PHE A 105 11.90 11.50 -12.94
N PHE A 106 10.86 10.94 -12.31
CA PHE A 106 9.99 9.99 -12.98
C PHE A 106 8.57 10.04 -12.38
N PHE A 107 7.63 9.57 -13.18
CA PHE A 107 6.22 9.55 -12.83
C PHE A 107 5.75 8.14 -12.55
N GLU A 108 4.95 7.99 -11.48
CA GLU A 108 4.24 6.76 -11.13
C GLU A 108 2.74 7.00 -11.20
N THR A 109 2.03 6.18 -11.97
CA THR A 109 0.56 6.28 -12.07
C THR A 109 -0.15 5.76 -10.82
N GLY A 110 0.54 4.91 -10.05
CA GLY A 110 0.01 4.25 -8.87
C GLY A 110 -0.57 2.85 -9.12
N ASP A 111 -0.96 2.54 -10.35
CA ASP A 111 -1.61 1.28 -10.73
C ASP A 111 -0.65 0.20 -11.29
N VAL A 112 0.62 0.55 -11.54
CA VAL A 112 1.64 -0.39 -11.98
C VAL A 112 2.41 -0.93 -10.78
N SER A 113 2.32 -2.24 -10.57
CA SER A 113 3.07 -2.90 -9.50
C SER A 113 4.57 -2.90 -9.80
N HIS A 114 5.35 -2.52 -8.82
CA HIS A 114 6.80 -2.46 -8.92
C HIS A 114 7.45 -2.76 -7.56
N HIS A 115 8.75 -2.95 -7.56
CA HIS A 115 9.57 -2.97 -6.35
C HIS A 115 10.87 -2.20 -6.56
N VAL A 116 11.51 -1.79 -5.48
CA VAL A 116 12.74 -1.01 -5.53
C VAL A 116 13.81 -1.61 -4.64
N ASN A 117 15.06 -1.52 -5.09
CA ASN A 117 16.23 -1.95 -4.32
C ASN A 117 17.29 -0.85 -4.29
N ASN A 118 18.03 -0.80 -3.20
CA ASN A 118 19.33 -0.16 -3.15
C ASN A 118 20.42 -1.23 -3.12
N LYS A 119 21.03 -1.48 -4.26
CA LYS A 119 22.14 -2.45 -4.40
C LYS A 119 23.53 -1.84 -4.23
N THR A 120 23.57 -0.54 -3.93
CA THR A 120 24.84 0.18 -3.74
C THR A 120 25.30 0.10 -2.29
N ASP A 121 26.51 0.55 -2.01
CA ASP A 121 27.11 0.64 -0.69
C ASP A 121 26.84 1.99 0.02
N ALA A 122 26.08 2.89 -0.62
CA ALA A 122 25.67 4.18 -0.07
C ALA A 122 24.13 4.29 0.00
N PRO A 123 23.58 5.05 0.95
CA PRO A 123 22.15 5.33 0.95
C PRO A 123 21.70 6.07 -0.31
N ASN A 124 20.50 5.79 -0.80
CA ASN A 124 19.82 6.65 -1.74
C ASN A 124 18.69 7.42 -1.04
N ALA A 125 18.30 8.55 -1.63
CA ALA A 125 17.18 9.35 -1.15
C ALA A 125 16.40 9.95 -2.31
N HIS A 126 15.08 10.09 -2.10
CA HIS A 126 14.21 10.74 -3.08
C HIS A 126 13.03 11.42 -2.39
N LEU A 127 12.49 12.43 -3.06
CA LEU A 127 11.22 13.07 -2.71
C LEU A 127 10.11 12.43 -3.54
N LEU A 128 9.00 12.12 -2.90
CA LEU A 128 7.78 11.63 -3.53
C LEU A 128 6.68 12.68 -3.35
N PHE A 129 6.21 13.24 -4.45
CA PHE A 129 5.09 14.17 -4.53
C PHE A 129 3.86 13.41 -4.99
N GLU A 130 2.83 13.33 -4.15
CA GLU A 130 1.64 12.52 -4.41
C GLU A 130 0.35 13.34 -4.31
N ILE A 131 -0.65 12.95 -5.10
CA ILE A 131 -2.05 13.34 -4.90
C ILE A 131 -2.75 12.13 -4.25
N LEU A 132 -3.25 12.33 -3.04
CA LEU A 132 -3.79 11.26 -2.21
C LEU A 132 -5.20 11.59 -1.70
N PRO A 133 -6.03 10.59 -1.34
CA PRO A 133 -7.28 10.85 -0.64
C PRO A 133 -7.05 11.72 0.61
N VAL A 134 -7.91 12.71 0.82
CA VAL A 134 -7.73 13.72 1.89
C VAL A 134 -7.71 13.10 3.29
N ASP A 135 -8.42 12.01 3.50
CA ASP A 135 -8.55 11.28 4.77
C ASP A 135 -7.49 10.19 5.00
N LEU A 136 -6.63 9.93 4.01
CA LEU A 136 -5.58 8.92 4.14
C LEU A 136 -4.67 9.23 5.34
N LYS A 137 -4.52 8.24 6.22
CA LYS A 137 -3.53 8.24 7.31
C LYS A 137 -2.41 7.24 7.00
N GLY A 138 -1.16 7.62 7.29
CA GLY A 138 -0.01 6.75 7.09
C GLY A 138 0.49 6.67 5.64
N ALA A 139 1.09 5.54 5.28
CA ALA A 139 1.71 5.32 3.98
C ALA A 139 0.69 5.23 2.83
N SER A 140 1.11 5.64 1.63
CA SER A 140 0.33 5.48 0.39
C SER A 140 0.55 4.14 -0.31
N LEU A 141 1.50 3.34 0.18
CA LEU A 141 1.81 2.01 -0.35
C LEU A 141 0.65 1.05 -0.10
N ILE A 142 0.28 0.31 -1.13
CA ILE A 142 -0.70 -0.78 -1.05
C ILE A 142 -0.11 -2.06 -1.64
N PRO A 143 -0.54 -3.25 -1.17
CA PRO A 143 -0.14 -4.52 -1.78
C PRO A 143 -0.42 -4.52 -3.28
N PRO A 144 0.33 -5.32 -4.07
CA PRO A 144 0.11 -5.42 -5.51
C PRO A 144 -1.37 -5.70 -5.81
N ARG A 145 -1.91 -4.96 -6.75
CA ARG A 145 -3.24 -5.22 -7.31
C ARG A 145 -3.02 -5.75 -8.72
N ASP A 146 -3.60 -6.91 -9.00
CA ASP A 146 -3.75 -7.32 -10.39
C ASP A 146 -4.51 -6.21 -11.11
N LYS A 147 -4.07 -5.88 -12.34
CA LYS A 147 -4.78 -4.87 -13.15
C LYS A 147 -6.26 -5.22 -13.12
N ALA A 148 -7.09 -4.26 -12.71
CA ALA A 148 -8.53 -4.37 -12.91
C ALA A 148 -8.75 -4.70 -14.40
N PRO A 149 -9.63 -5.65 -14.74
CA PRO A 149 -9.96 -5.91 -16.13
C PRO A 149 -10.40 -4.60 -16.79
N GLN A 150 -9.79 -4.31 -17.95
CA GLN A 150 -10.15 -3.15 -18.76
C GLN A 150 -11.53 -3.35 -19.36
#